data_c8d2f0bbadd5a73ba1ce8c112dd2abe8
#
_entry.id   c8d2f0bbadd5a73ba1ce8c112dd2abe8
#
_cell.length_a   1.000
_cell.length_b   1.000
_cell.length_c   1.000
_cell.angle_alpha   90.00
_cell.angle_beta   90.00
_cell.angle_gamma   90.00
#
_symmetry.space_group_name_H-M   'P 1'
#
loop_
_entity.id
_entity.type
_entity.pdbx_description
1 polymer ?
#
loop_
_entity_poly.entity_id
_entity_poly.type
_entity_poly.pdbx_seq_one_letter_code
_entity_poly.pdbx_strand_id
1 'polypeptide(L)'
;GNLYQTRNVILRAMIPDELQLIIESADERMDEAVKFCKKEFSHIRAGKATPSLLDGIKVDYYGSQTPLNQLANVAAPEARLLTVQPYDKSTMEDIEKAIMSSGLGLNPNNDGNLIRIPLPMLSEERRKELVKHAREVAENARISIRNVRRDANDEIKKTVDSESLPEDSKFEAEEEVQTITNQHTDKIDKMLEVKESEIMTV
;
A
#
# COMPACT_ATOMS: atom_id res chain seq x y z
N GLY A 1 -15.21 18.50 -17.68
CA GLY A 1 -13.93 17.86 -17.28
C GLY A 1 -12.73 18.35 -18.08
N ASN A 2 -12.93 19.08 -19.19
CA ASN A 2 -11.82 19.42 -20.10
C ASN A 2 -11.12 20.76 -19.86
N LEU A 3 -11.80 21.73 -19.24
CA LEU A 3 -11.23 23.09 -19.08
C LEU A 3 -10.10 23.14 -18.02
N TYR A 4 -10.22 22.37 -16.96
CA TYR A 4 -9.17 22.31 -15.93
C TYR A 4 -7.90 21.57 -16.40
N GLN A 5 -8.05 20.50 -17.15
CA GLN A 5 -6.92 19.79 -17.73
C GLN A 5 -6.20 20.61 -18.80
N THR A 6 -6.95 21.31 -19.63
CA THR A 6 -6.39 22.17 -20.68
C THR A 6 -5.65 23.37 -20.09
N ARG A 7 -6.19 23.98 -19.03
CA ARG A 7 -5.53 25.09 -18.32
C ARG A 7 -4.21 24.67 -17.67
N ASN A 8 -4.17 23.48 -17.06
CA ASN A 8 -2.95 22.95 -16.44
C ASN A 8 -1.87 22.60 -17.47
N VAL A 9 -2.26 22.10 -18.63
CA VAL A 9 -1.33 21.81 -19.73
C VAL A 9 -0.73 23.12 -20.30
N ILE A 10 -1.55 24.15 -20.45
CA ILE A 10 -1.09 25.45 -20.96
C ILE A 10 -0.17 26.13 -19.94
N LEU A 11 -0.51 26.10 -18.64
CA LEU A 11 0.34 26.66 -17.58
C LEU A 11 1.69 25.93 -17.49
N ARG A 12 1.70 24.61 -17.61
CA ARG A 12 2.95 23.82 -17.66
C ARG A 12 3.83 24.21 -18.85
N ALA A 13 3.24 24.48 -19.99
CA ALA A 13 3.98 24.88 -21.20
C ALA A 13 4.64 26.27 -21.09
N MET A 14 4.20 27.11 -20.13
CA MET A 14 4.76 28.44 -19.88
C MET A 14 5.88 28.45 -18.83
N ILE A 15 6.07 27.36 -18.09
CA ILE A 15 7.13 27.24 -17.09
C ILE A 15 8.44 26.88 -17.80
N PRO A 16 9.55 27.58 -17.51
CA PRO A 16 10.87 27.26 -18.10
C PRO A 16 11.26 25.79 -17.87
N ASP A 17 11.94 25.19 -18.84
CA ASP A 17 12.32 23.76 -18.81
C ASP A 17 13.10 23.38 -17.55
N GLU A 18 13.98 24.25 -17.07
CA GLU A 18 14.77 24.03 -15.87
C GLU A 18 13.87 23.82 -14.63
N LEU A 19 12.77 24.57 -14.54
CA LEU A 19 11.81 24.46 -13.46
C LEU A 19 10.86 23.29 -13.66
N GLN A 20 10.54 22.93 -14.90
CA GLN A 20 9.74 21.74 -15.20
C GLN A 20 10.43 20.46 -14.73
N LEU A 21 11.75 20.35 -14.89
CA LEU A 21 12.54 19.21 -14.41
C LEU A 21 12.46 19.05 -12.88
N ILE A 22 12.48 20.17 -12.16
CA ILE A 22 12.33 20.16 -10.69
C ILE A 22 10.94 19.66 -10.29
N ILE A 23 9.90 20.13 -10.98
CA ILE A 23 8.51 19.73 -10.75
C ILE A 23 8.32 18.24 -11.03
N GLU A 24 8.85 17.75 -12.15
CA GLU A 24 8.78 16.32 -12.52
C GLU A 24 9.48 15.43 -11.50
N SER A 25 10.66 15.84 -11.03
CA SER A 25 11.38 15.12 -9.98
C SER A 25 10.60 15.10 -8.67
N ALA A 26 9.98 16.22 -8.30
CA ALA A 26 9.14 16.30 -7.12
C ALA A 26 7.92 15.36 -7.23
N ASP A 27 7.27 15.34 -8.39
CA ASP A 27 6.12 14.48 -8.66
C ASP A 27 6.49 13.00 -8.51
N GLU A 28 7.62 12.57 -9.08
CA GLU A 28 8.13 11.20 -8.92
C GLU A 28 8.40 10.85 -7.46
N ARG A 29 9.05 11.74 -6.72
CA ARG A 29 9.37 11.52 -5.30
C ARG A 29 8.11 11.44 -4.44
N MET A 30 7.09 12.24 -4.75
CA MET A 30 5.80 12.18 -4.09
C MET A 30 5.05 10.89 -4.42
N ASP A 31 5.12 10.43 -5.67
CA ASP A 31 4.57 9.14 -6.08
C ASP A 31 5.23 7.97 -5.32
N GLU A 32 6.53 8.01 -5.13
CA GLU A 32 7.25 7.02 -4.33
C GLU A 32 6.74 6.98 -2.89
N ALA A 33 6.50 8.15 -2.29
CA ALA A 33 5.94 8.24 -0.95
C ALA A 33 4.54 7.61 -0.87
N VAL A 34 3.70 7.83 -1.88
CA VAL A 34 2.37 7.22 -1.98
C VAL A 34 2.47 5.70 -2.14
N LYS A 35 3.36 5.23 -3.00
CA LYS A 35 3.59 3.78 -3.20
C LYS A 35 4.11 3.10 -1.94
N PHE A 36 5.01 3.74 -1.22
CA PHE A 36 5.51 3.24 0.05
C PHE A 36 4.39 3.14 1.09
N CYS A 37 3.56 4.16 1.20
CA CYS A 37 2.39 4.17 2.08
C CYS A 37 1.42 3.03 1.73
N LYS A 38 1.15 2.82 0.46
CA LYS A 38 0.31 1.71 -0.02
C LYS A 38 0.88 0.36 0.39
N LYS A 39 2.18 0.17 0.26
CA LYS A 39 2.87 -1.04 0.68
C LYS A 39 2.75 -1.25 2.19
N GLU A 40 2.98 -0.22 2.99
CA GLU A 40 2.83 -0.28 4.44
C GLU A 40 1.40 -0.61 4.86
N PHE A 41 0.40 -0.03 4.19
CA PHE A 41 -0.99 -0.38 4.43
C PHE A 41 -1.30 -1.84 4.10
N SER A 42 -0.68 -2.42 3.08
CA SER A 42 -0.87 -3.83 2.74
C SER A 42 -0.40 -4.78 3.84
N HIS A 43 0.51 -4.33 4.70
CA HIS A 43 0.99 -5.10 5.84
C HIS A 43 0.08 -4.98 7.07
N ILE A 44 -0.86 -4.05 7.08
CA ILE A 44 -1.84 -3.91 8.14
C ILE A 44 -2.99 -4.88 7.84
N ARG A 45 -3.07 -5.94 8.62
CA ARG A 45 -4.10 -6.98 8.46
C ARG A 45 -5.38 -6.55 9.17
N ALA A 46 -6.46 -6.40 8.40
CA ALA A 46 -7.77 -5.98 8.90
C ALA A 46 -8.65 -7.15 9.37
N GLY A 47 -8.06 -8.32 9.66
CA GLY A 47 -8.79 -9.51 10.10
C GLY A 47 -9.55 -10.23 9.00
N LYS A 48 -9.43 -9.81 7.74
CA LYS A 48 -10.06 -10.47 6.60
C LYS A 48 -9.19 -11.60 6.07
N ALA A 49 -9.83 -12.70 5.69
CA ALA A 49 -9.17 -13.83 5.06
C ALA A 49 -8.71 -13.44 3.65
N THR A 50 -7.43 -13.59 3.38
CA THR A 50 -6.86 -13.51 2.04
C THR A 50 -5.96 -14.70 1.81
N PRO A 51 -5.95 -15.30 0.59
CA PRO A 51 -5.05 -16.43 0.31
C PRO A 51 -3.57 -16.08 0.55
N SER A 52 -3.18 -14.84 0.37
CA SER A 52 -1.82 -14.36 0.61
C SER A 52 -1.36 -14.49 2.07
N LEU A 53 -2.28 -14.65 3.02
CA LEU A 53 -1.95 -14.89 4.42
C LEU A 53 -1.10 -16.16 4.61
N LEU A 54 -1.27 -17.13 3.74
CA LEU A 54 -0.54 -18.41 3.76
C LEU A 54 0.70 -18.41 2.87
N ASP A 55 1.03 -17.28 2.23
CA ASP A 55 2.26 -17.14 1.47
C ASP A 55 3.47 -17.31 2.40
N GLY A 56 4.48 -17.97 1.93
CA GLY A 56 5.67 -18.27 2.71
C GLY A 56 5.60 -19.53 3.56
N ILE A 57 4.43 -20.16 3.71
CA ILE A 57 4.32 -21.47 4.33
C ILE A 57 4.91 -22.52 3.39
N LYS A 58 5.88 -23.28 3.89
CA LYS A 58 6.50 -24.38 3.16
C LYS A 58 6.10 -25.70 3.81
N VAL A 59 5.78 -26.66 2.96
CA VAL A 59 5.35 -28.00 3.36
C VAL A 59 6.45 -28.99 3.02
N ASP A 60 6.70 -29.93 3.92
CA ASP A 60 7.58 -31.05 3.63
C ASP A 60 6.87 -32.02 2.67
N TYR A 61 7.32 -31.99 1.40
CA TYR A 61 6.80 -32.84 0.34
C TYR A 61 7.92 -33.76 -0.14
N TYR A 62 7.84 -35.02 0.30
CA TYR A 62 8.87 -36.05 0.01
C TYR A 62 10.30 -35.57 0.31
N GLY A 63 10.49 -34.93 1.45
CA GLY A 63 11.79 -34.42 1.90
C GLY A 63 12.18 -33.06 1.31
N SER A 64 11.37 -32.47 0.44
CA SER A 64 11.59 -31.14 -0.14
C SER A 64 10.66 -30.10 0.46
N GLN A 65 11.21 -28.95 0.83
CA GLN A 65 10.43 -27.82 1.32
C GLN A 65 9.75 -27.12 0.16
N THR A 66 8.47 -27.41 -0.04
CA THR A 66 7.68 -26.93 -1.20
C THR A 66 6.67 -25.86 -0.75
N PRO A 67 6.55 -24.73 -1.45
CA PRO A 67 5.54 -23.74 -1.14
C PRO A 67 4.12 -24.33 -1.15
N LEU A 68 3.31 -23.94 -0.18
CA LEU A 68 1.94 -24.45 -0.02
C LEU A 68 1.10 -24.24 -1.27
N ASN A 69 1.23 -23.09 -1.94
CA ASN A 69 0.45 -22.77 -3.14
C ASN A 69 0.75 -23.67 -4.34
N GLN A 70 1.85 -24.39 -4.34
CA GLN A 70 2.17 -25.39 -5.36
C GLN A 70 1.51 -26.75 -5.08
N LEU A 71 1.10 -27.02 -3.84
CA LEU A 71 0.54 -28.29 -3.40
C LEU A 71 -0.98 -28.25 -3.21
N ALA A 72 -1.55 -27.07 -3.16
CA ALA A 72 -2.96 -26.90 -2.85
C ALA A 72 -3.55 -25.65 -3.47
N ASN A 73 -4.88 -25.67 -3.66
CA ASN A 73 -5.63 -24.48 -3.99
C ASN A 73 -6.05 -23.77 -2.70
N VAL A 74 -5.62 -22.52 -2.53
CA VAL A 74 -5.95 -21.69 -1.37
C VAL A 74 -7.01 -20.68 -1.79
N ALA A 75 -8.11 -20.61 -1.05
CA ALA A 75 -9.22 -19.71 -1.32
C ALA A 75 -9.73 -19.06 -0.04
N ALA A 76 -10.42 -17.95 -0.19
CA ALA A 76 -11.12 -17.24 0.89
C ALA A 76 -12.61 -17.13 0.52
N PRO A 77 -13.41 -18.19 0.76
CA PRO A 77 -14.83 -18.17 0.36
C PRO A 77 -15.66 -17.22 1.22
N GLU A 78 -15.22 -16.88 2.40
CA GLU A 78 -15.87 -15.94 3.32
C GLU A 78 -14.83 -14.99 3.92
N ALA A 79 -15.31 -13.89 4.49
CA ALA A 79 -14.45 -12.84 5.04
C ALA A 79 -13.49 -13.31 6.14
N ARG A 80 -13.83 -14.40 6.85
CA ARG A 80 -13.04 -14.94 7.95
C ARG A 80 -12.81 -16.44 7.84
N LEU A 81 -12.80 -16.95 6.63
CA LEU A 81 -12.57 -18.35 6.37
C LEU A 81 -11.59 -18.53 5.22
N LEU A 82 -10.47 -19.19 5.47
CA LEU A 82 -9.60 -19.71 4.43
C LEU A 82 -9.88 -21.19 4.22
N THR A 83 -9.79 -21.64 2.98
CA THR A 83 -9.85 -23.04 2.62
C THR A 83 -8.60 -23.43 1.86
N VAL A 84 -8.09 -24.61 2.18
CA VAL A 84 -6.92 -25.20 1.52
C VAL A 84 -7.33 -26.56 1.02
N GLN A 85 -7.36 -26.73 -0.29
CA GLN A 85 -7.70 -28.00 -0.94
C GLN A 85 -6.44 -28.58 -1.58
N PRO A 86 -5.85 -29.64 -0.98
CA PRO A 86 -4.69 -30.30 -1.56
C PRO A 86 -5.02 -30.90 -2.93
N TYR A 87 -4.09 -30.77 -3.87
CA TYR A 87 -4.19 -31.45 -5.17
C TYR A 87 -4.02 -32.97 -5.01
N ASP A 88 -3.21 -33.36 -4.03
CA ASP A 88 -2.99 -34.75 -3.66
C ASP A 88 -3.41 -34.93 -2.19
N LYS A 89 -4.43 -35.76 -1.97
CA LYS A 89 -4.96 -36.01 -0.63
C LYS A 89 -3.95 -36.62 0.33
N SER A 90 -2.92 -37.31 -0.18
CA SER A 90 -1.86 -37.88 0.67
C SER A 90 -1.03 -36.82 1.38
N THR A 91 -1.04 -35.57 0.90
CA THR A 91 -0.32 -34.43 1.49
C THR A 91 -1.10 -33.70 2.59
N MET A 92 -2.35 -34.08 2.84
CA MET A 92 -3.26 -33.39 3.76
C MET A 92 -2.68 -33.17 5.15
N GLU A 93 -2.15 -34.21 5.75
CA GLU A 93 -1.57 -34.14 7.10
C GLU A 93 -0.32 -33.26 7.15
N ASP A 94 0.54 -33.34 6.14
CA ASP A 94 1.76 -32.55 6.07
C ASP A 94 1.44 -31.07 5.89
N ILE A 95 0.42 -30.75 5.08
CA ILE A 95 -0.09 -29.39 4.90
C ILE A 95 -0.66 -28.86 6.21
N GLU A 96 -1.50 -29.65 6.89
CA GLU A 96 -2.08 -29.27 8.18
C GLU A 96 -1.00 -28.96 9.22
N LYS A 97 0.01 -29.82 9.33
CA LYS A 97 1.15 -29.59 10.22
C LYS A 97 1.92 -28.33 9.89
N ALA A 98 2.15 -28.07 8.62
CA ALA A 98 2.86 -26.88 8.19
C ALA A 98 2.10 -25.60 8.55
N ILE A 99 0.77 -25.60 8.43
CA ILE A 99 -0.08 -24.48 8.82
C ILE A 99 -0.04 -24.27 10.34
N MET A 100 -0.15 -25.33 11.12
CA MET A 100 -0.08 -25.27 12.58
C MET A 100 1.28 -24.77 13.07
N SER A 101 2.36 -25.15 12.40
CA SER A 101 3.74 -24.79 12.77
C SER A 101 4.20 -23.46 12.20
N SER A 102 3.36 -22.77 11.44
CA SER A 102 3.73 -21.53 10.71
C SER A 102 4.00 -20.31 11.61
N GLY A 103 3.59 -20.38 12.88
CA GLY A 103 3.66 -19.24 13.81
C GLY A 103 2.57 -18.19 13.60
N LEU A 104 1.61 -18.44 12.70
CA LEU A 104 0.50 -17.52 12.42
C LEU A 104 -0.67 -17.65 13.40
N GLY A 105 -0.62 -18.62 14.33
CA GLY A 105 -1.69 -18.85 15.29
C GLY A 105 -2.98 -19.38 14.67
N LEU A 106 -2.87 -20.10 13.56
CA LEU A 106 -4.02 -20.63 12.83
C LEU A 106 -4.39 -22.04 13.35
N ASN A 107 -5.69 -22.34 13.37
CA ASN A 107 -6.24 -23.63 13.79
C ASN A 107 -6.96 -24.29 12.62
N PRO A 108 -6.24 -25.09 11.80
CA PRO A 108 -6.85 -25.75 10.66
C PRO A 108 -7.73 -26.92 11.10
N ASN A 109 -8.88 -27.07 10.43
CA ASN A 109 -9.80 -28.18 10.59
C ASN A 109 -9.84 -29.00 9.30
N ASN A 110 -9.47 -30.28 9.39
CA ASN A 110 -9.42 -31.19 8.26
C ASN A 110 -10.65 -32.11 8.26
N ASP A 111 -11.43 -32.08 7.17
CA ASP A 111 -12.58 -32.97 6.98
C ASP A 111 -12.29 -34.17 6.05
N GLY A 112 -11.04 -34.39 5.72
CA GLY A 112 -10.58 -35.44 4.80
C GLY A 112 -10.51 -35.02 3.32
N ASN A 113 -11.18 -33.95 2.92
CA ASN A 113 -11.19 -33.42 1.55
C ASN A 113 -10.65 -31.97 1.48
N LEU A 114 -10.88 -31.20 2.54
CA LEU A 114 -10.62 -29.77 2.58
C LEU A 114 -10.14 -29.39 3.97
N ILE A 115 -9.18 -28.50 4.03
CA ILE A 115 -8.75 -27.88 5.28
C ILE A 115 -9.45 -26.52 5.39
N ARG A 116 -10.22 -26.33 6.47
CA ARG A 116 -10.86 -25.05 6.79
C ARG A 116 -10.07 -24.35 7.89
N ILE A 117 -9.76 -23.08 7.68
CA ILE A 117 -9.02 -22.25 8.63
C ILE A 117 -9.91 -21.07 9.00
N PRO A 118 -10.68 -21.15 10.11
CA PRO A 118 -11.44 -19.99 10.56
C PRO A 118 -10.49 -18.95 11.15
N LEU A 119 -10.73 -17.68 10.81
CA LEU A 119 -9.99 -16.55 11.37
C LEU A 119 -10.81 -15.93 12.50
N PRO A 120 -10.21 -15.66 13.67
CA PRO A 120 -10.90 -15.01 14.76
C PRO A 120 -11.24 -13.55 14.40
N MET A 121 -12.33 -13.04 14.98
CA MET A 121 -12.66 -11.62 14.91
C MET A 121 -11.60 -10.82 15.64
N LEU A 122 -11.25 -9.65 15.09
CA LEU A 122 -10.43 -8.70 15.82
C LEU A 122 -11.20 -8.15 17.02
N SER A 123 -10.53 -8.03 18.16
CA SER A 123 -11.09 -7.34 19.31
C SER A 123 -11.23 -5.85 19.00
N GLU A 124 -12.13 -5.17 19.70
CA GLU A 124 -12.31 -3.72 19.57
C GLU A 124 -11.01 -2.97 19.88
N GLU A 125 -10.28 -3.39 20.90
CA GLU A 125 -8.98 -2.82 21.26
C GLU A 125 -7.96 -2.99 20.14
N ARG A 126 -7.89 -4.17 19.53
CA ARG A 126 -6.96 -4.44 18.43
C ARG A 126 -7.31 -3.59 17.20
N ARG A 127 -8.59 -3.39 16.91
CA ARG A 127 -9.02 -2.48 15.83
C ARG A 127 -8.55 -1.06 16.07
N LYS A 128 -8.70 -0.55 17.29
CA LYS A 128 -8.23 0.79 17.67
C LYS A 128 -6.72 0.95 17.47
N GLU A 129 -5.95 -0.05 17.87
CA GLU A 129 -4.49 -0.07 17.65
C GLU A 129 -4.13 -0.05 16.17
N LEU A 130 -4.83 -0.84 15.36
CA LEU A 130 -4.60 -0.89 13.90
C LEU A 130 -4.96 0.42 13.22
N VAL A 131 -6.06 1.06 13.63
CA VAL A 131 -6.45 2.38 13.11
C VAL A 131 -5.38 3.41 13.46
N LYS A 132 -4.91 3.41 14.70
CA LYS A 132 -3.83 4.30 15.15
C LYS A 132 -2.56 4.10 14.30
N HIS A 133 -2.19 2.85 14.08
CA HIS A 133 -1.03 2.52 13.25
C HIS A 133 -1.22 2.99 11.80
N ALA A 134 -2.39 2.78 11.21
CA ALA A 134 -2.70 3.26 9.87
C ALA A 134 -2.59 4.78 9.76
N ARG A 135 -3.06 5.52 10.76
CA ARG A 135 -2.94 6.98 10.82
C ARG A 135 -1.49 7.43 10.91
N GLU A 136 -0.66 6.72 11.67
CA GLU A 136 0.79 6.98 11.74
C GLU A 136 1.47 6.77 10.39
N VAL A 137 1.15 5.69 9.70
CA VAL A 137 1.66 5.40 8.35
C VAL A 137 1.27 6.52 7.38
N ALA A 138 0.02 6.95 7.40
CA ALA A 138 -0.46 8.04 6.56
C ALA A 138 0.24 9.37 6.87
N GLU A 139 0.42 9.71 8.14
CA GLU A 139 1.08 10.95 8.55
C GLU A 139 2.57 10.95 8.15
N ASN A 140 3.25 9.83 8.28
CA ASN A 140 4.64 9.70 7.81
C ASN A 140 4.74 9.94 6.30
N ALA A 141 3.78 9.45 5.52
CA ALA A 141 3.72 9.71 4.08
C ALA A 141 3.47 11.19 3.77
N ARG A 142 2.57 11.85 4.51
CA ARG A 142 2.32 13.29 4.35
C ARG A 142 3.56 14.12 4.69
N ILE A 143 4.29 13.74 5.74
CA ILE A 143 5.56 14.39 6.10
C ILE A 143 6.57 14.27 4.96
N SER A 144 6.71 13.08 4.38
CA SER A 144 7.58 12.87 3.22
C SER A 144 7.19 13.75 2.03
N ILE A 145 5.91 13.85 1.73
CA ILE A 145 5.39 14.71 0.65
C ILE A 145 5.68 16.18 0.93
N ARG A 146 5.46 16.65 2.17
CA ARG A 146 5.78 18.03 2.54
C ARG A 146 7.27 18.34 2.46
N ASN A 147 8.12 17.38 2.80
CA ASN A 147 9.57 17.55 2.66
C ASN A 147 9.98 17.66 1.19
N VAL A 148 9.40 16.85 0.31
CA VAL A 148 9.62 16.95 -1.15
C VAL A 148 9.20 18.32 -1.66
N ARG A 149 8.03 18.82 -1.26
CA ARG A 149 7.56 20.16 -1.62
C ARG A 149 8.55 21.24 -1.20
N ARG A 150 9.02 21.16 0.05
CA ARG A 150 9.98 22.13 0.58
C ARG A 150 11.28 22.14 -0.21
N ASP A 151 11.82 20.94 -0.47
CA ASP A 151 13.05 20.79 -1.27
C ASP A 151 12.86 21.34 -2.68
N ALA A 152 11.74 21.04 -3.32
CA ALA A 152 11.41 21.53 -4.66
C ALA A 152 11.31 23.07 -4.69
N ASN A 153 10.65 23.65 -3.72
CA ASN A 153 10.53 25.13 -3.63
C ASN A 153 11.89 25.81 -3.41
N ASP A 154 12.76 25.21 -2.57
CA ASP A 154 14.11 25.71 -2.37
C ASP A 154 14.93 25.62 -3.66
N GLU A 155 14.85 24.53 -4.39
CA GLU A 155 15.56 24.34 -5.65
C GLU A 155 15.02 25.27 -6.75
N ILE A 156 13.72 25.51 -6.83
CA ILE A 156 13.10 26.47 -7.73
C ILE A 156 13.66 27.87 -7.48
N LYS A 157 13.70 28.30 -6.23
CA LYS A 157 14.24 29.62 -5.85
C LYS A 157 15.69 29.78 -6.25
N LYS A 158 16.53 28.79 -5.96
CA LYS A 158 17.95 28.80 -6.33
C LYS A 158 18.14 28.87 -7.85
N THR A 159 17.35 28.10 -8.59
CA THR A 159 17.44 28.05 -10.06
C THR A 159 16.99 29.36 -10.70
N VAL A 160 15.92 29.97 -10.21
CA VAL A 160 15.45 31.29 -10.69
C VAL A 160 16.55 32.34 -10.47
N ASP A 161 17.19 32.36 -9.31
CA ASP A 161 18.24 33.31 -9.00
C ASP A 161 19.51 33.06 -9.85
N SER A 162 19.95 31.81 -9.98
CA SER A 162 21.18 31.45 -10.69
C SER A 162 21.09 31.58 -12.20
N GLU A 163 19.91 31.25 -12.77
CA GLU A 163 19.65 31.29 -14.22
C GLU A 163 19.01 32.58 -14.67
N SER A 164 18.84 33.55 -13.75
CA SER A 164 18.20 34.85 -14.02
C SER A 164 16.83 34.72 -14.70
N LEU A 165 16.01 33.77 -14.23
CA LEU A 165 14.67 33.56 -14.76
C LEU A 165 13.70 34.62 -14.24
N PRO A 166 12.58 34.87 -14.96
CA PRO A 166 11.56 35.80 -14.49
C PRO A 166 10.98 35.39 -13.13
N GLU A 167 10.73 36.36 -12.26
CA GLU A 167 10.15 36.12 -10.92
C GLU A 167 8.76 35.47 -11.02
N ASP A 168 7.97 35.80 -12.04
CA ASP A 168 6.67 35.18 -12.28
C ASP A 168 6.78 33.66 -12.49
N SER A 169 7.86 33.20 -13.11
CA SER A 169 8.13 31.76 -13.31
C SER A 169 8.29 31.02 -12.00
N LYS A 170 8.88 31.66 -10.99
CA LYS A 170 9.01 31.11 -9.65
C LYS A 170 7.65 30.84 -9.03
N PHE A 171 6.75 31.83 -9.07
CA PHE A 171 5.41 31.70 -8.50
C PHE A 171 4.58 30.65 -9.22
N GLU A 172 4.66 30.59 -10.55
CA GLU A 172 3.98 29.58 -11.36
C GLU A 172 4.48 28.17 -11.04
N ALA A 173 5.79 27.98 -10.89
CA ALA A 173 6.39 26.71 -10.54
C ALA A 173 6.00 26.26 -9.10
N GLU A 174 6.04 27.19 -8.15
CA GLU A 174 5.62 26.91 -6.77
C GLU A 174 4.13 26.55 -6.68
N GLU A 175 3.28 27.21 -7.48
CA GLU A 175 1.86 26.87 -7.58
C GLU A 175 1.65 25.45 -8.12
N GLU A 176 2.41 25.07 -9.16
CA GLU A 176 2.35 23.71 -9.69
C GLU A 176 2.84 22.66 -8.68
N VAL A 177 3.89 22.95 -7.94
CA VAL A 177 4.36 22.09 -6.83
C VAL A 177 3.27 21.94 -5.77
N GLN A 178 2.55 23.02 -5.45
CA GLN A 178 1.44 22.94 -4.49
C GLN A 178 0.29 22.07 -5.03
N THR A 179 0.00 22.19 -6.32
CA THR A 179 -1.04 21.37 -6.98
C THR A 179 -0.71 19.87 -6.90
N ILE A 180 0.52 19.49 -7.26
CA ILE A 180 0.92 18.08 -7.18
C ILE A 180 1.01 17.60 -5.72
N THR A 181 1.39 18.46 -4.80
CA THR A 181 1.37 18.16 -3.35
C THR A 181 -0.04 17.78 -2.89
N ASN A 182 -1.02 18.61 -3.24
CA ASN A 182 -2.41 18.38 -2.88
C ASN A 182 -2.95 17.07 -3.49
N GLN A 183 -2.61 16.80 -4.75
CA GLN A 183 -3.02 15.57 -5.43
C GLN A 183 -2.50 14.32 -4.71
N HIS A 184 -1.22 14.32 -4.31
CA HIS A 184 -0.61 13.19 -3.63
C HIS A 184 -1.12 13.05 -2.19
N THR A 185 -1.32 14.15 -1.49
CA THR A 185 -1.92 14.15 -0.14
C THR A 185 -3.34 13.59 -0.17
N ASP A 186 -4.14 13.97 -1.16
CA ASP A 186 -5.50 13.45 -1.34
C ASP A 186 -5.50 11.93 -1.57
N LYS A 187 -4.54 11.41 -2.31
CA LYS A 187 -4.38 9.96 -2.49
C LYS A 187 -4.11 9.25 -1.15
N ILE A 188 -3.24 9.82 -0.31
CA ILE A 188 -2.96 9.28 1.02
C ILE A 188 -4.24 9.29 1.87
N ASP A 189 -4.97 10.39 1.87
CA ASP A 189 -6.19 10.54 2.67
C ASP A 189 -7.27 9.53 2.26
N LYS A 190 -7.44 9.31 0.96
CA LYS A 190 -8.38 8.30 0.43
C LYS A 190 -7.96 6.87 0.79
N MET A 191 -6.68 6.57 0.69
CA MET A 191 -6.15 5.26 1.07
C MET A 191 -6.34 4.99 2.56
N LEU A 192 -6.14 6.00 3.40
CA LEU A 192 -6.37 5.90 4.85
C LEU A 192 -7.83 5.66 5.15
N GLU A 193 -8.75 6.40 4.53
CA GLU A 193 -10.18 6.24 4.70
C GLU A 193 -10.63 4.82 4.37
N VAL A 194 -10.17 4.27 3.24
CA VAL A 194 -10.46 2.89 2.84
C VAL A 194 -9.90 1.90 3.87
N LYS A 195 -8.67 2.11 4.34
CA LYS A 195 -8.04 1.22 5.31
C LYS A 195 -8.74 1.25 6.67
N GLU A 196 -9.10 2.42 7.16
CA GLU A 196 -9.88 2.55 8.40
C GLU A 196 -11.23 1.83 8.29
N SER A 197 -11.91 1.98 7.15
CA SER A 197 -13.16 1.30 6.89
C SER A 197 -12.99 -0.22 6.90
N GLU A 198 -11.94 -0.75 6.27
CA GLU A 198 -11.62 -2.19 6.29
C GLU A 198 -11.39 -2.70 7.71
N ILE A 199 -10.65 -1.96 8.53
CA ILE A 199 -10.34 -2.33 9.91
C ILE A 199 -11.61 -2.34 10.77
N MET A 200 -12.49 -1.36 10.59
CA MET A 200 -13.69 -1.17 11.41
C MET A 200 -14.89 -2.01 10.95
N THR A 201 -14.86 -2.55 9.74
CA THR A 201 -15.95 -3.39 9.23
C THR A 201 -15.84 -4.80 9.79
N VAL A 202 -16.94 -5.27 10.36
CA VAL A 202 -17.04 -6.61 10.95
C VAL A 202 -17.35 -7.65 9.87
#